data_be9d79598cf5d4ec9aa229ebab2abcb2
#
_entry.id   be9d79598cf5d4ec9aa229ebab2abcb2
#
_cell.length_a   1.000
_cell.length_b   1.000
_cell.length_c   1.000
_cell.angle_alpha   90.00
_cell.angle_beta   90.00
_cell.angle_gamma   90.00
#
_symmetry.space_group_name_H-M   'P 1'
#
loop_
_entity.id
_entity.type
_entity.pdbx_description
1 polymer ?
#
loop_
_entity_poly.entity_id
_entity_poly.type
_entity_poly.pdbx_seq_one_letter_code
_entity_poly.pdbx_strand_id
1 'polypeptide(L)'
;YDSDDDNIFEFRNEINDLNTKVVFLKNPKSGPCSAVINGLLSSKSDCKIVYPADDFLNINLLDKMYKIFIKNKAAIVVASRFIKGGSMKGCPIVKSILVRCASFTLFKLSSIPVRDASNGFRLFSNELLKKVKIESNLGFAYSLELLVKCDRLKFKIEELPAKWEERKVGQSNFKILKWLKEYLKWYIYGLKTSWLNVKNPINLND
;
A
#
# COMPACT_ATOMS: atom_id res chain seq x y z
N TYR A 1 10.33 7.39 11.50
CA TYR A 1 10.32 7.07 12.92
C TYR A 1 9.37 7.98 13.69
N ASP A 2 8.75 7.48 14.76
CA ASP A 2 7.73 8.22 15.53
C ASP A 2 8.32 9.01 16.70
N SER A 3 9.39 8.54 17.33
CA SER A 3 10.08 9.19 18.45
C SER A 3 11.59 9.12 18.30
N ASP A 4 12.30 10.00 19.02
CA ASP A 4 13.76 10.02 18.98
C ASP A 4 14.39 8.82 19.75
N ASP A 5 13.56 8.06 20.51
CA ASP A 5 13.93 6.81 21.19
C ASP A 5 13.64 5.57 20.32
N ASP A 6 13.40 5.72 19.01
CA ASP A 6 13.15 4.62 18.11
C ASP A 6 14.39 3.75 17.96
N ASN A 7 14.27 2.43 18.12
CA ASN A 7 15.37 1.48 18.08
C ASN A 7 16.08 1.41 16.72
N ILE A 8 15.52 2.00 15.67
CA ILE A 8 16.19 2.12 14.36
C ILE A 8 17.54 2.85 14.47
N PHE A 9 17.70 3.71 15.47
CA PHE A 9 18.94 4.46 15.67
C PHE A 9 20.09 3.62 16.25
N GLU A 10 19.80 2.45 16.83
CA GLU A 10 20.83 1.49 17.24
C GLU A 10 21.63 0.95 16.04
N PHE A 11 20.98 0.87 14.87
CA PHE A 11 21.55 0.37 13.62
C PHE A 11 22.13 1.48 12.72
N ARG A 12 22.28 2.72 13.23
CA ARG A 12 22.68 3.87 12.40
C ARG A 12 24.04 3.65 11.72
N ASN A 13 25.00 3.05 12.39
CA ASN A 13 26.33 2.81 11.82
C ASN A 13 26.25 1.81 10.67
N GLU A 14 25.56 0.67 10.88
CA GLU A 14 25.34 -0.35 9.85
C GLU A 14 24.59 0.22 8.62
N ILE A 15 23.62 1.10 8.85
CA ILE A 15 22.86 1.77 7.80
C ILE A 15 23.73 2.75 7.01
N ASN A 16 24.63 3.48 7.67
CA ASN A 16 25.53 4.44 7.01
C ASN A 16 26.58 3.73 6.14
N ASP A 17 26.94 2.48 6.45
CA ASP A 17 27.86 1.66 5.67
C ASP A 17 27.24 1.10 4.38
N LEU A 18 25.92 1.25 4.22
CA LEU A 18 25.24 0.84 3.00
C LEU A 18 25.62 1.77 1.84
N ASN A 19 25.95 1.18 0.69
CA ASN A 19 26.21 1.94 -0.54
C ASN A 19 24.90 2.46 -1.18
N THR A 20 24.08 3.12 -0.35
CA THR A 20 22.81 3.69 -0.79
C THR A 20 22.45 4.89 0.08
N LYS A 21 21.72 5.83 -0.48
CA LYS A 21 21.25 7.00 0.29
C LYS A 21 20.11 6.60 1.22
N VAL A 22 20.34 6.63 2.51
CA VAL A 22 19.32 6.43 3.55
C VAL A 22 18.95 7.78 4.16
N VAL A 23 17.66 8.01 4.35
CA VAL A 23 17.12 9.22 4.97
C VAL A 23 16.16 8.83 6.09
N PHE A 24 16.48 9.27 7.31
CA PHE A 24 15.61 9.12 8.46
C PHE A 24 14.58 10.26 8.49
N LEU A 25 13.31 9.96 8.32
CA LEU A 25 12.23 10.94 8.35
C LEU A 25 11.43 10.83 9.66
N LYS A 26 11.43 11.90 10.44
CA LYS A 26 10.55 12.00 11.62
C LYS A 26 9.11 12.09 11.15
N ASN A 27 8.26 11.24 11.72
CA ASN A 27 6.84 11.20 11.37
C ASN A 27 6.12 12.43 11.96
N PRO A 28 5.42 13.25 11.17
CA PRO A 28 4.74 14.43 11.67
C PRO A 28 3.54 14.11 12.58
N LYS A 29 2.96 12.92 12.43
CA LYS A 29 1.87 12.40 13.27
C LYS A 29 2.12 10.91 13.50
N SER A 30 1.98 10.45 14.73
CA SER A 30 2.18 9.04 15.06
C SER A 30 1.31 8.10 14.24
N GLY A 31 1.88 6.97 13.85
CA GLY A 31 1.20 5.87 13.21
C GLY A 31 1.54 5.63 11.73
N PRO A 32 1.22 4.43 11.21
CA PRO A 32 1.72 3.95 9.93
C PRO A 32 1.22 4.77 8.72
N CYS A 33 0.01 5.31 8.77
CA CYS A 33 -0.54 6.11 7.67
C CYS A 33 0.29 7.37 7.43
N SER A 34 0.54 8.13 8.50
CA SER A 34 1.34 9.35 8.43
C SER A 34 2.78 9.06 8.00
N ALA A 35 3.40 8.03 8.55
CA ALA A 35 4.77 7.62 8.22
C ALA A 35 4.92 7.32 6.72
N VAL A 36 4.03 6.49 6.18
CA VAL A 36 4.09 6.13 4.75
C VAL A 36 3.80 7.32 3.85
N ILE A 37 2.78 8.12 4.14
CA ILE A 37 2.45 9.31 3.34
C ILE A 37 3.62 10.29 3.36
N ASN A 38 4.24 10.53 4.53
CA ASN A 38 5.42 11.38 4.63
C ASN A 38 6.57 10.86 3.76
N GLY A 39 6.87 9.57 3.81
CA GLY A 39 7.88 8.93 2.96
C GLY A 39 7.56 9.04 1.46
N LEU A 40 6.31 8.79 1.08
CA LEU A 40 5.87 8.91 -0.31
C LEU A 40 6.00 10.34 -0.85
N LEU A 41 5.67 11.35 -0.05
CA LEU A 41 5.70 12.76 -0.48
C LEU A 41 7.09 13.39 -0.41
N SER A 42 7.97 12.90 0.47
CA SER A 42 9.34 13.43 0.62
C SER A 42 10.28 13.04 -0.52
N SER A 43 10.00 11.97 -1.23
CA SER A 43 10.83 11.51 -2.35
C SER A 43 10.44 12.19 -3.67
N LYS A 44 11.45 12.53 -4.48
CA LYS A 44 11.28 13.07 -5.85
C LYS A 44 11.43 12.01 -6.94
N SER A 45 11.63 10.73 -6.57
CA SER A 45 11.82 9.62 -7.52
C SER A 45 10.56 9.38 -8.38
N ASP A 46 10.75 8.90 -9.61
CA ASP A 46 9.66 8.62 -10.55
C ASP A 46 8.70 7.54 -10.05
N CYS A 47 9.19 6.59 -9.27
CA CYS A 47 8.38 5.63 -8.56
C CYS A 47 8.85 5.46 -7.10
N LYS A 48 7.95 4.98 -6.26
CA LYS A 48 8.17 4.79 -4.83
C LYS A 48 7.58 3.46 -4.41
N ILE A 49 8.33 2.67 -3.65
CA ILE A 49 7.89 1.38 -3.15
C ILE A 49 7.68 1.47 -1.64
N VAL A 50 6.49 1.12 -1.18
CA VAL A 50 6.22 0.87 0.23
C VAL A 50 6.52 -0.60 0.49
N TYR A 51 7.54 -0.87 1.26
CA TYR A 51 8.01 -2.21 1.59
C TYR A 51 7.96 -2.44 3.11
N PRO A 52 7.31 -3.52 3.60
CA PRO A 52 7.31 -3.84 5.01
C PRO A 52 8.72 -4.22 5.49
N ALA A 53 9.22 -3.59 6.55
CA ALA A 53 10.58 -3.82 7.06
C ALA A 53 10.79 -5.26 7.56
N ASP A 54 9.72 -5.97 7.89
CA ASP A 54 9.70 -7.34 8.38
C ASP A 54 9.39 -8.40 7.29
N ASP A 55 9.38 -8.00 6.02
CA ASP A 55 9.13 -8.91 4.90
C ASP A 55 10.45 -9.41 4.29
N PHE A 56 10.89 -10.60 4.70
CA PHE A 56 12.06 -11.27 4.14
C PHE A 56 11.75 -12.18 2.94
N LEU A 57 10.47 -12.45 2.68
CA LEU A 57 10.05 -13.41 1.65
C LEU A 57 9.99 -12.81 0.25
N ASN A 58 9.83 -11.50 0.17
CA ASN A 58 9.49 -10.81 -1.08
C ASN A 58 10.53 -9.78 -1.53
N ILE A 59 11.72 -9.76 -0.97
CA ILE A 59 12.78 -8.80 -1.33
C ILE A 59 13.09 -8.82 -2.84
N ASN A 60 13.04 -9.99 -3.46
CA ASN A 60 13.25 -10.18 -4.90
C ASN A 60 12.11 -9.61 -5.78
N LEU A 61 11.00 -9.18 -5.17
CA LEU A 61 9.90 -8.55 -5.90
C LEU A 61 10.17 -7.06 -6.17
N LEU A 62 11.07 -6.41 -5.44
CA LEU A 62 11.39 -4.99 -5.64
C LEU A 62 11.81 -4.72 -7.10
N ASP A 63 12.78 -5.48 -7.61
CA ASP A 63 13.24 -5.37 -8.99
C ASP A 63 12.15 -5.73 -10.02
N LYS A 64 11.33 -6.74 -9.69
CA LYS A 64 10.23 -7.15 -10.57
C LYS A 64 9.16 -6.06 -10.66
N MET A 65 8.81 -5.44 -9.54
CA MET A 65 7.87 -4.32 -9.50
C MET A 65 8.38 -3.14 -10.33
N TYR A 66 9.66 -2.80 -10.18
CA TYR A 66 10.29 -1.74 -10.97
C TYR A 66 10.29 -2.06 -12.48
N LYS A 67 10.63 -3.30 -12.86
CA LYS A 67 10.56 -3.73 -14.26
C LYS A 67 9.15 -3.65 -14.85
N ILE A 68 8.12 -4.01 -14.07
CA ILE A 68 6.72 -3.88 -14.48
C ILE A 68 6.34 -2.40 -14.64
N PHE A 69 6.74 -1.56 -13.69
CA PHE A 69 6.51 -0.12 -13.75
C PHE A 69 7.06 0.48 -15.05
N ILE A 70 8.33 0.22 -15.39
CA ILE A 70 8.97 0.75 -16.62
C ILE A 70 8.32 0.17 -17.87
N LYS A 71 8.21 -1.16 -17.96
CA LYS A 71 7.73 -1.85 -19.15
C LYS A 71 6.27 -1.53 -19.46
N ASN A 72 5.44 -1.55 -18.44
CA ASN A 72 3.98 -1.47 -18.59
C ASN A 72 3.43 -0.08 -18.35
N LYS A 73 4.24 0.88 -17.92
CA LYS A 73 3.83 2.23 -17.50
C LYS A 73 2.71 2.16 -16.43
N ALA A 74 2.85 1.23 -15.49
CA ALA A 74 1.86 1.02 -14.44
C ALA A 74 1.97 2.12 -13.37
N ALA A 75 0.87 2.76 -13.03
CA ALA A 75 0.85 3.76 -11.95
C ALA A 75 0.85 3.12 -10.56
N ILE A 76 0.31 1.91 -10.44
CA ILE A 76 0.41 1.08 -9.24
C ILE A 76 0.82 -0.34 -9.63
N VAL A 77 1.76 -0.92 -8.87
CA VAL A 77 2.05 -2.36 -8.92
C VAL A 77 1.80 -2.95 -7.53
N VAL A 78 0.89 -3.92 -7.45
CA VAL A 78 0.44 -4.53 -6.21
C VAL A 78 1.13 -5.88 -6.00
N ALA A 79 1.75 -6.09 -4.84
CA ALA A 79 2.20 -7.41 -4.40
C ALA A 79 0.97 -8.18 -3.87
N SER A 80 0.46 -9.12 -4.66
CA SER A 80 -0.83 -9.79 -4.44
C SER A 80 -0.67 -11.18 -3.85
N ARG A 81 -1.39 -11.44 -2.76
CA ARG A 81 -1.45 -12.75 -2.08
C ARG A 81 -2.50 -13.68 -2.71
N PHE A 82 -3.39 -13.14 -3.55
CA PHE A 82 -4.61 -13.82 -4.01
C PHE A 82 -4.62 -14.15 -5.51
N ILE A 83 -3.52 -13.96 -6.20
CA ILE A 83 -3.30 -14.46 -7.57
C ILE A 83 -2.47 -15.74 -7.56
N LYS A 84 -2.42 -16.43 -8.71
CA LYS A 84 -1.62 -17.66 -8.86
C LYS A 84 -0.15 -17.40 -8.52
N GLY A 85 0.40 -18.18 -7.59
CA GLY A 85 1.75 -18.02 -7.06
C GLY A 85 1.84 -17.15 -5.80
N GLY A 86 0.77 -16.44 -5.42
CA GLY A 86 0.66 -15.74 -4.15
C GLY A 86 0.20 -16.65 -3.01
N SER A 87 0.46 -16.26 -1.76
CA SER A 87 0.00 -17.00 -0.58
C SER A 87 -0.14 -16.12 0.65
N MET A 88 -1.02 -16.54 1.56
CA MET A 88 -1.19 -15.93 2.89
C MET A 88 -1.31 -17.04 3.93
N LYS A 89 -0.24 -17.27 4.70
CA LYS A 89 -0.14 -18.35 5.68
C LYS A 89 -0.16 -17.83 7.12
N GLY A 90 -0.76 -18.59 8.03
CA GLY A 90 -0.81 -18.27 9.46
C GLY A 90 -1.76 -17.14 9.86
N CYS A 91 -2.45 -16.51 8.91
CA CYS A 91 -3.38 -15.42 9.20
C CYS A 91 -4.57 -15.92 10.04
N PRO A 92 -4.96 -15.21 11.12
CA PRO A 92 -6.17 -15.52 11.86
C PRO A 92 -7.39 -15.65 10.93
N ILE A 93 -8.18 -16.70 11.14
CA ILE A 93 -9.25 -17.10 10.21
C ILE A 93 -10.23 -15.95 9.91
N VAL A 94 -10.71 -15.26 10.94
CA VAL A 94 -11.66 -14.13 10.78
C VAL A 94 -11.04 -13.01 9.93
N LYS A 95 -9.79 -12.62 10.22
CA LYS A 95 -9.05 -11.62 9.45
C LYS A 95 -8.87 -12.07 7.99
N SER A 96 -8.52 -13.33 7.78
CA SER A 96 -8.33 -13.91 6.44
C SER A 96 -9.62 -13.87 5.62
N ILE A 97 -10.76 -14.27 6.20
CA ILE A 97 -12.07 -14.23 5.54
C ILE A 97 -12.44 -12.78 5.17
N LEU A 98 -12.36 -11.85 6.13
CA LEU A 98 -12.71 -10.44 5.90
C LEU A 98 -11.88 -9.82 4.76
N VAL A 99 -10.57 -10.03 4.79
CA VAL A 99 -9.66 -9.48 3.78
C VAL A 99 -9.91 -10.08 2.40
N ARG A 100 -10.15 -11.40 2.31
CA ARG A 100 -10.47 -12.08 1.05
C ARG A 100 -11.82 -11.66 0.50
N CYS A 101 -12.85 -11.61 1.35
CA CYS A 101 -14.19 -11.18 0.93
C CYS A 101 -14.18 -9.73 0.43
N ALA A 102 -13.53 -8.82 1.16
CA ALA A 102 -13.42 -7.42 0.75
C ALA A 102 -12.68 -7.27 -0.58
N SER A 103 -11.56 -7.97 -0.76
CA SER A 103 -10.79 -7.94 -2.00
C SER A 103 -11.56 -8.57 -3.17
N PHE A 104 -12.20 -9.71 -2.95
CA PHE A 104 -13.01 -10.40 -3.97
C PHE A 104 -14.20 -9.56 -4.43
N THR A 105 -14.94 -8.96 -3.49
CA THR A 105 -16.11 -8.13 -3.82
C THR A 105 -15.72 -6.85 -4.55
N LEU A 106 -14.62 -6.18 -4.17
CA LEU A 106 -14.09 -5.06 -4.96
C LEU A 106 -13.72 -5.50 -6.38
N PHE A 107 -12.99 -6.61 -6.53
CA PHE A 107 -12.61 -7.12 -7.84
C PHE A 107 -13.83 -7.48 -8.72
N LYS A 108 -14.89 -8.07 -8.14
CA LYS A 108 -16.06 -8.52 -8.89
C LYS A 108 -17.10 -7.44 -9.13
N LEU A 109 -17.27 -6.52 -8.17
CA LEU A 109 -18.36 -5.55 -8.15
C LEU A 109 -17.92 -4.13 -8.52
N SER A 110 -16.61 -3.90 -8.67
CA SER A 110 -16.06 -2.63 -9.15
C SER A 110 -15.15 -2.88 -10.36
N SER A 111 -14.73 -1.83 -11.03
CA SER A 111 -13.81 -1.90 -12.18
C SER A 111 -12.36 -2.12 -11.78
N ILE A 112 -12.05 -2.22 -10.48
CA ILE A 112 -10.68 -2.31 -9.96
C ILE A 112 -10.06 -3.65 -10.36
N PRO A 113 -9.01 -3.70 -11.19
CA PRO A 113 -8.48 -4.92 -11.77
C PRO A 113 -7.50 -5.65 -10.84
N VAL A 114 -7.74 -5.61 -9.51
CA VAL A 114 -6.82 -6.10 -8.48
C VAL A 114 -7.52 -7.12 -7.59
N ARG A 115 -6.90 -8.28 -7.41
CA ARG A 115 -7.40 -9.36 -6.55
C ARG A 115 -6.98 -9.20 -5.08
N ASP A 116 -5.97 -8.38 -4.80
CA ASP A 116 -5.56 -8.07 -3.43
C ASP A 116 -5.59 -6.56 -3.17
N ALA A 117 -6.76 -6.05 -2.85
CA ALA A 117 -6.95 -4.64 -2.54
C ALA A 117 -6.40 -4.21 -1.17
N SER A 118 -6.00 -5.16 -0.32
CA SER A 118 -5.66 -4.91 1.09
C SER A 118 -4.16 -4.93 1.42
N ASN A 119 -3.31 -5.45 0.53
CA ASN A 119 -1.87 -5.48 0.79
C ASN A 119 -1.27 -4.07 0.69
N GLY A 120 -0.46 -3.70 1.68
CA GLY A 120 0.27 -2.42 1.72
C GLY A 120 1.57 -2.42 0.93
N PHE A 121 2.13 -3.59 0.58
CA PHE A 121 3.33 -3.69 -0.24
C PHE A 121 2.98 -3.34 -1.69
N ARG A 122 3.35 -2.13 -2.10
CA ARG A 122 3.01 -1.58 -3.41
C ARG A 122 4.07 -0.63 -3.93
N LEU A 123 4.17 -0.56 -5.26
CA LEU A 123 4.84 0.52 -5.96
C LEU A 123 3.79 1.54 -6.41
N PHE A 124 4.12 2.82 -6.29
CA PHE A 124 3.33 3.96 -6.77
C PHE A 124 4.17 4.83 -7.69
N SER A 125 3.61 5.25 -8.83
CA SER A 125 4.23 6.24 -9.69
C SER A 125 4.15 7.65 -9.10
N ASN A 126 5.16 8.46 -9.33
CA ASN A 126 5.14 9.86 -8.91
C ASN A 126 4.07 10.67 -9.66
N GLU A 127 3.76 10.28 -10.89
CA GLU A 127 2.68 10.89 -11.67
C GLU A 127 1.32 10.77 -10.97
N LEU A 128 0.98 9.58 -10.49
CA LEU A 128 -0.24 9.35 -9.72
C LEU A 128 -0.25 10.18 -8.44
N LEU A 129 0.86 10.15 -7.68
CA LEU A 129 0.95 10.86 -6.40
C LEU A 129 0.88 12.39 -6.53
N LYS A 130 1.29 12.94 -7.67
CA LYS A 130 1.11 14.37 -7.97
C LYS A 130 -0.34 14.73 -8.31
N LYS A 131 -1.08 13.82 -8.92
CA LYS A 131 -2.46 14.07 -9.37
C LYS A 131 -3.51 13.86 -8.27
N VAL A 132 -3.20 13.10 -7.22
CA VAL A 132 -4.19 12.74 -6.19
C VAL A 132 -3.82 13.32 -4.83
N LYS A 133 -4.78 13.95 -4.18
CA LYS A 133 -4.68 14.29 -2.76
C LYS A 133 -4.99 13.05 -1.92
N ILE A 134 -4.10 12.69 -0.99
CA ILE A 134 -4.32 11.58 -0.04
C ILE A 134 -5.12 12.14 1.14
N GLU A 135 -6.29 11.56 1.40
CA GLU A 135 -7.22 11.98 2.45
C GLU A 135 -7.23 11.04 3.66
N SER A 136 -6.72 9.81 3.49
CA SER A 136 -6.62 8.83 4.58
C SER A 136 -5.66 9.31 5.65
N ASN A 137 -6.02 9.04 6.90
CA ASN A 137 -5.23 9.44 8.08
C ASN A 137 -5.02 8.33 9.09
N LEU A 138 -5.57 7.12 8.88
CA LEU A 138 -5.49 5.99 9.80
C LEU A 138 -5.06 4.70 9.13
N GLY A 139 -4.22 3.94 9.83
CA GLY A 139 -3.81 2.60 9.46
C GLY A 139 -3.11 2.55 8.09
N PHE A 140 -3.53 1.62 7.24
CA PHE A 140 -3.05 1.46 5.86
C PHE A 140 -4.13 1.79 4.83
N ALA A 141 -5.17 2.56 5.22
CA ALA A 141 -6.30 2.89 4.34
C ALA A 141 -5.88 3.70 3.10
N TYR A 142 -4.78 4.47 3.18
CA TYR A 142 -4.18 5.16 2.03
C TYR A 142 -3.93 4.22 0.83
N SER A 143 -3.62 2.96 1.10
CA SER A 143 -3.32 2.02 0.02
C SER A 143 -4.56 1.65 -0.79
N LEU A 144 -5.71 1.50 -0.12
CA LEU A 144 -7.00 1.30 -0.79
C LEU A 144 -7.49 2.59 -1.46
N GLU A 145 -7.33 3.73 -0.80
CA GLU A 145 -7.64 5.04 -1.37
C GLU A 145 -6.91 5.27 -2.70
N LEU A 146 -5.58 5.13 -2.70
CA LEU A 146 -4.77 5.33 -3.90
C LEU A 146 -5.13 4.34 -5.01
N LEU A 147 -5.47 3.09 -4.64
CA LEU A 147 -5.92 2.08 -5.60
C LEU A 147 -7.21 2.51 -6.29
N VAL A 148 -8.22 2.94 -5.52
CA VAL A 148 -9.50 3.38 -6.06
C VAL A 148 -9.33 4.63 -6.91
N LYS A 149 -8.58 5.63 -6.43
CA LYS A 149 -8.31 6.87 -7.17
C LYS A 149 -7.55 6.59 -8.48
N CYS A 150 -6.56 5.71 -8.45
CA CYS A 150 -5.80 5.28 -9.63
C CYS A 150 -6.72 4.70 -10.71
N ASP A 151 -7.61 3.78 -10.33
CA ASP A 151 -8.57 3.18 -11.25
C ASP A 151 -9.56 4.22 -11.83
N ARG A 152 -10.06 5.15 -11.00
CA ARG A 152 -10.97 6.22 -11.47
C ARG A 152 -10.31 7.18 -12.44
N LEU A 153 -9.03 7.45 -12.27
CA LEU A 153 -8.22 8.25 -13.22
C LEU A 153 -7.80 7.45 -14.46
N LYS A 154 -8.20 6.17 -14.56
CA LYS A 154 -7.85 5.28 -15.67
C LYS A 154 -6.34 5.05 -15.84
N PHE A 155 -5.61 5.18 -14.75
CA PHE A 155 -4.22 4.76 -14.73
C PHE A 155 -4.09 3.24 -14.69
N LYS A 156 -3.03 2.73 -15.28
CA LYS A 156 -2.75 1.30 -15.33
C LYS A 156 -2.35 0.76 -13.96
N ILE A 157 -2.96 -0.36 -13.57
CA ILE A 157 -2.65 -1.10 -12.35
C ILE A 157 -2.23 -2.51 -12.74
N GLU A 158 -1.17 -3.00 -12.11
CA GLU A 158 -0.63 -4.34 -12.31
C GLU A 158 -0.51 -5.09 -10.98
N GLU A 159 -0.53 -6.42 -11.04
CA GLU A 159 -0.30 -7.30 -9.89
C GLU A 159 0.85 -8.26 -10.16
N LEU A 160 1.60 -8.60 -9.10
CA LEU A 160 2.53 -9.72 -9.13
C LEU A 160 2.36 -10.58 -7.87
N PRO A 161 2.64 -11.90 -7.93
CA PRO A 161 2.40 -12.79 -6.79
C PRO A 161 3.39 -12.51 -5.66
N ALA A 162 2.85 -12.42 -4.43
CA ALA A 162 3.61 -12.23 -3.20
C ALA A 162 3.22 -13.28 -2.16
N LYS A 163 4.16 -13.61 -1.28
CA LYS A 163 3.95 -14.51 -0.15
C LYS A 163 3.83 -13.70 1.12
N TRP A 164 2.90 -14.06 1.98
CA TRP A 164 2.76 -13.45 3.29
C TRP A 164 2.65 -14.54 4.37
N GLU A 165 3.38 -14.37 5.44
CA GLU A 165 3.33 -15.25 6.60
C GLU A 165 3.16 -14.41 7.87
N GLU A 166 2.38 -14.92 8.83
CA GLU A 166 2.20 -14.24 10.13
C GLU A 166 3.52 -14.23 10.88
N ARG A 167 3.81 -13.12 11.56
CA ARG A 167 5.02 -12.97 12.37
C ARG A 167 5.03 -13.99 13.49
N LYS A 168 6.19 -14.60 13.74
CA LYS A 168 6.41 -15.51 14.85
C LYS A 168 6.77 -14.77 16.14
N VAL A 169 7.25 -13.54 16.04
CA VAL A 169 7.72 -12.72 17.17
C VAL A 169 7.03 -11.36 17.12
N GLY A 170 6.69 -10.84 18.31
CA GLY A 170 6.01 -9.55 18.46
C GLY A 170 4.49 -9.62 18.34
N GLN A 171 3.82 -8.58 18.79
CA GLN A 171 2.35 -8.45 18.66
C GLN A 171 1.98 -7.65 17.42
N SER A 172 0.91 -8.09 16.74
CA SER A 172 0.36 -7.33 15.63
C SER A 172 -0.33 -6.06 16.13
N ASN A 173 0.18 -4.90 15.73
CA ASN A 173 -0.44 -3.60 16.01
C ASN A 173 -1.63 -3.29 15.09
N PHE A 174 -2.11 -4.27 14.34
CA PHE A 174 -3.21 -4.09 13.41
C PHE A 174 -4.56 -3.99 14.16
N LYS A 175 -5.00 -2.76 14.40
CA LYS A 175 -6.24 -2.45 15.13
C LYS A 175 -7.43 -2.42 14.16
N ILE A 176 -7.94 -3.60 13.78
CA ILE A 176 -9.02 -3.75 12.77
C ILE A 176 -10.20 -2.82 13.05
N LEU A 177 -10.77 -2.88 14.25
CA LEU A 177 -11.97 -2.09 14.60
C LEU A 177 -11.72 -0.58 14.54
N LYS A 178 -10.53 -0.13 14.99
CA LYS A 178 -10.18 1.30 14.98
C LYS A 178 -10.07 1.85 13.56
N TRP A 179 -9.58 1.03 12.62
CA TRP A 179 -9.32 1.47 11.24
C TRP A 179 -10.44 1.11 10.27
N LEU A 180 -11.38 0.26 10.69
CA LEU A 180 -12.45 -0.26 9.84
C LEU A 180 -13.25 0.85 9.14
N LYS A 181 -13.56 1.94 9.84
CA LYS A 181 -14.31 3.08 9.29
C LYS A 181 -13.60 3.69 8.09
N GLU A 182 -12.27 3.88 8.17
CA GLU A 182 -11.48 4.43 7.05
C GLU A 182 -11.42 3.47 5.86
N TYR A 183 -11.27 2.17 6.12
CA TYR A 183 -11.31 1.17 5.04
C TYR A 183 -12.69 1.12 4.38
N LEU A 184 -13.77 1.15 5.16
CA LEU A 184 -15.14 1.16 4.64
C LEU A 184 -15.45 2.40 3.81
N LYS A 185 -14.93 3.57 4.21
CA LYS A 185 -15.04 4.81 3.40
C LYS A 185 -14.58 4.56 1.96
N TRP A 186 -13.35 4.08 1.78
CA TRP A 186 -12.77 3.87 0.46
C TRP A 186 -13.33 2.64 -0.25
N TYR A 187 -13.72 1.60 0.47
CA TYR A 187 -14.41 0.46 -0.07
C TYR A 187 -15.76 0.85 -0.69
N ILE A 188 -16.60 1.55 0.07
CA ILE A 188 -17.91 2.03 -0.41
C ILE A 188 -17.73 3.04 -1.54
N TYR A 189 -16.76 3.93 -1.43
CA TYR A 189 -16.43 4.87 -2.49
C TYR A 189 -16.04 4.14 -3.79
N GLY A 190 -15.22 3.11 -3.70
CA GLY A 190 -14.84 2.29 -4.85
C GLY A 190 -16.03 1.62 -5.54
N LEU A 191 -16.98 1.05 -4.78
CA LEU A 191 -18.20 0.46 -5.32
C LEU A 191 -19.12 1.53 -5.92
N LYS A 192 -19.47 2.57 -5.16
CA LYS A 192 -20.41 3.61 -5.60
C LYS A 192 -19.94 4.29 -6.89
N THR A 193 -18.68 4.68 -6.96
CA THR A 193 -18.15 5.40 -8.13
C THR A 193 -18.00 4.49 -9.35
N SER A 194 -17.90 3.17 -9.17
CA SER A 194 -17.95 2.21 -10.26
C SER A 194 -19.37 2.13 -10.85
N TRP A 195 -20.38 2.00 -9.99
CA TRP A 195 -21.76 1.79 -10.43
C TRP A 195 -22.42 3.06 -10.98
N LEU A 196 -22.13 4.21 -10.37
CA LEU A 196 -22.72 5.48 -10.78
C LEU A 196 -21.97 6.13 -11.96
N ASN A 197 -20.91 5.51 -12.47
CA ASN A 197 -20.07 6.02 -13.55
C ASN A 197 -19.70 7.52 -13.37
N VAL A 198 -19.37 7.90 -12.12
CA VAL A 198 -19.13 9.28 -11.72
C VAL A 198 -17.85 9.77 -12.40
N LYS A 199 -17.98 10.69 -13.31
CA LYS A 199 -16.85 11.39 -13.93
C LYS A 199 -16.23 12.35 -12.89
N ASN A 200 -14.93 12.19 -12.64
CA ASN A 200 -14.14 13.03 -11.71
C ASN A 200 -14.62 13.08 -10.24
N PRO A 201 -14.72 11.94 -9.54
CA PRO A 201 -15.10 11.93 -8.13
C PRO A 201 -13.91 12.21 -7.18
N ILE A 202 -12.84 12.84 -7.65
CA ILE A 202 -11.53 12.86 -6.96
C ILE A 202 -11.15 14.30 -6.69
N ASN A 203 -10.77 14.59 -5.45
CA ASN A 203 -10.04 15.81 -5.14
C ASN A 203 -8.65 15.69 -5.75
N LEU A 204 -8.45 16.37 -6.87
CA LEU A 204 -7.15 16.53 -7.50
C LEU A 204 -6.33 17.53 -6.69
N ASN A 205 -5.02 17.40 -6.73
CA ASN A 205 -4.14 18.49 -6.33
C ASN A 205 -4.20 19.51 -7.47
N ASP A 206 -4.64 20.74 -7.17
CA ASP A 206 -4.55 21.87 -8.06
C ASP A 206 -3.10 22.24 -8.39
#